data_1d2482087e7f00821d29c0f6de38776b
#
_entry.id   1d2482087e7f00821d29c0f6de38776b
#
_cell.length_a   1.000
_cell.length_b   1.000
_cell.length_c   1.000
_cell.angle_alpha   90.00
_cell.angle_beta   90.00
_cell.angle_gamma   90.00
#
_symmetry.space_group_name_H-M   'P 1'
#
loop_
_entity.id
_entity.type
_entity.pdbx_description
1 polymer ?
#
loop_
_entity_poly.entity_id
_entity_poly.type
_entity_poly.pdbx_seq_one_letter_code
_entity_poly.pdbx_strand_id
1 'polypeptide(L)'
;FKVSSENAVYSSKNGVLYNKAQTSIKKYPCLKSGSYTFPDTVKNITYRAFANCKYLKTLTLTDKIKVLDLSSFSGSGITCLNLSAKLESIYGSSSNFKNLKKITIPKSNPRFFVNDDVLYCYYDVDKYMSSNSASSWDENQSTSNYNILIYPTGKKGTVTILEQTLYTSDIPRENQASYFKTASIATGAAFCTSENGILTNMSKTEISVMPGRISNCYIGSKIKHLYYIQTYKTYLTNLKKYTVSDSNKYYKAKNGVLYNKAVTKLIDYPSQKTGSYKFPSTVTSVDYTAFKNAAKLEELKIGKNITSCRNLSLENCKNLTKFTIPEDCSVRRISLQLNSSVAPKLISIPTSLISFKMYGVSDKLRNKTTIQGFTNTCAEKAAKKHKLNFISKGVVPTALKHIKIKAYINERYLKVSWAKSNDASGYEIYTDNNITKKITDSNITTANIYIGKKSSTVLYIRAYNIVKGKKLYSKASKRYVFLDN
;
A
#
# COMPACT_ATOMS: atom_id res chain seq x y z
N PHE A 1 33.13 1.11 29.30
CA PHE A 1 32.83 0.68 30.64
C PHE A 1 34.13 0.48 31.43
N LYS A 2 34.13 0.82 32.70
CA LYS A 2 35.17 0.52 33.66
C LYS A 2 34.48 -0.16 34.85
N VAL A 3 34.86 -1.40 35.14
CA VAL A 3 34.29 -2.20 36.24
C VAL A 3 35.36 -2.43 37.27
N SER A 4 35.06 -2.24 38.56
CA SER A 4 35.97 -2.51 39.68
C SER A 4 36.39 -3.98 39.69
N SER A 5 37.63 -4.24 40.08
CA SER A 5 38.13 -5.62 40.31
C SER A 5 37.31 -6.39 41.35
N GLU A 6 36.74 -5.66 42.34
CA GLU A 6 35.89 -6.18 43.40
C GLU A 6 34.49 -6.58 42.97
N ASN A 7 34.07 -6.19 41.76
CA ASN A 7 32.72 -6.54 41.28
C ASN A 7 32.62 -8.06 41.06
N ALA A 8 31.71 -8.71 41.79
CA ALA A 8 31.52 -10.14 41.73
C ALA A 8 30.84 -10.67 40.45
N VAL A 9 30.10 -9.81 39.73
CA VAL A 9 29.20 -10.22 38.62
C VAL A 9 29.76 -9.85 37.25
N TYR A 10 30.36 -8.67 37.14
CA TYR A 10 30.81 -8.10 35.87
C TYR A 10 32.31 -7.85 35.86
N SER A 11 32.86 -7.77 34.65
CA SER A 11 34.20 -7.30 34.36
C SER A 11 34.23 -6.46 33.12
N SER A 12 35.28 -5.66 32.93
CA SER A 12 35.46 -4.91 31.69
C SER A 12 36.88 -5.10 31.17
N LYS A 13 37.00 -5.17 29.82
CA LYS A 13 38.28 -5.21 29.12
C LYS A 13 38.19 -4.32 27.90
N ASN A 14 39.15 -3.41 27.73
CA ASN A 14 39.19 -2.44 26.65
C ASN A 14 37.87 -1.66 26.47
N GLY A 15 37.19 -1.33 27.58
CA GLY A 15 35.93 -0.59 27.60
C GLY A 15 34.69 -1.44 27.31
N VAL A 16 34.80 -2.71 26.98
CA VAL A 16 33.69 -3.63 26.72
C VAL A 16 33.25 -4.30 28.04
N LEU A 17 31.95 -4.43 28.23
CA LEU A 17 31.36 -5.02 29.43
C LEU A 17 31.10 -6.52 29.21
N TYR A 18 31.55 -7.35 30.16
CA TYR A 18 31.37 -8.80 30.18
C TYR A 18 30.78 -9.28 31.52
N ASN A 19 30.36 -10.54 31.58
CA ASN A 19 30.23 -11.22 32.85
C ASN A 19 31.63 -11.41 33.52
N LYS A 20 31.70 -11.72 34.81
CA LYS A 20 32.96 -11.83 35.56
C LYS A 20 33.96 -12.75 34.87
N ALA A 21 33.53 -13.90 34.40
CA ALA A 21 34.37 -14.91 33.72
C ALA A 21 34.73 -14.56 32.27
N GLN A 22 34.30 -13.45 31.74
CA GLN A 22 34.48 -13.01 30.35
C GLN A 22 34.03 -14.04 29.30
N THR A 23 33.06 -14.88 29.62
CA THR A 23 32.48 -15.86 28.70
C THR A 23 31.27 -15.34 27.95
N SER A 24 30.71 -14.22 28.42
CA SER A 24 29.54 -13.56 27.77
C SER A 24 29.76 -12.05 27.68
N ILE A 25 29.63 -11.50 26.46
CA ILE A 25 29.62 -10.06 26.27
C ILE A 25 28.23 -9.52 26.64
N LYS A 26 28.21 -8.49 27.50
CA LYS A 26 27.00 -7.86 28.00
C LYS A 26 26.66 -6.56 27.21
N LYS A 27 27.70 -5.74 26.96
CA LYS A 27 27.51 -4.51 26.20
C LYS A 27 28.80 -4.01 25.57
N TYR A 28 28.72 -3.64 24.29
CA TYR A 28 29.78 -2.93 23.57
C TYR A 28 29.55 -1.42 23.63
N PRO A 29 30.59 -0.58 23.80
CA PRO A 29 30.46 0.87 23.83
C PRO A 29 30.05 1.41 22.45
N CYS A 30 28.88 2.02 22.36
CA CYS A 30 28.30 2.43 21.06
C CYS A 30 29.11 3.49 20.30
N LEU A 31 29.95 4.29 20.99
CA LEU A 31 30.81 5.30 20.39
C LEU A 31 32.19 4.75 19.97
N LYS A 32 32.54 3.53 20.38
CA LYS A 32 33.81 2.91 19.98
C LYS A 32 33.78 2.55 18.51
N SER A 33 34.76 3.06 17.79
CA SER A 33 34.89 2.92 16.33
C SER A 33 35.81 1.77 15.92
N GLY A 34 35.79 1.44 14.61
CA GLY A 34 36.74 0.52 13.98
C GLY A 34 36.33 -0.94 14.03
N SER A 35 37.25 -1.81 14.40
CA SER A 35 37.07 -3.26 14.37
C SER A 35 36.98 -3.84 15.77
N TYR A 36 36.23 -4.92 15.89
CA TYR A 36 36.17 -5.70 17.12
C TYR A 36 36.28 -7.19 16.80
N THR A 37 37.27 -7.84 17.45
CA THR A 37 37.45 -9.29 17.47
C THR A 37 37.06 -9.80 18.87
N PHE A 38 36.21 -10.79 18.91
CA PHE A 38 35.83 -11.41 20.18
C PHE A 38 37.02 -12.10 20.82
N PRO A 39 37.20 -11.96 22.14
CA PRO A 39 38.15 -12.79 22.85
C PRO A 39 37.79 -14.30 22.79
N ASP A 40 38.77 -15.17 22.78
CA ASP A 40 38.55 -16.62 22.73
C ASP A 40 37.84 -17.20 23.96
N THR A 41 37.69 -16.43 25.04
CA THR A 41 36.89 -16.79 26.21
C THR A 41 35.38 -16.63 25.96
N VAL A 42 34.98 -15.75 25.01
CA VAL A 42 33.59 -15.41 24.79
C VAL A 42 32.87 -16.49 23.98
N LYS A 43 31.82 -17.05 24.58
CA LYS A 43 30.96 -18.06 23.98
C LYS A 43 29.58 -17.47 23.62
N ASN A 44 29.14 -16.43 24.35
CA ASN A 44 27.78 -15.90 24.25
C ASN A 44 27.76 -14.38 23.98
N ILE A 45 26.83 -13.95 23.12
CA ILE A 45 26.52 -12.55 22.85
C ILE A 45 25.13 -12.27 23.44
N THR A 46 25.06 -11.35 24.40
CA THR A 46 23.76 -10.99 24.98
C THR A 46 22.90 -10.22 23.97
N TYR A 47 21.59 -10.42 24.02
CA TYR A 47 20.63 -9.70 23.24
C TYR A 47 20.91 -8.19 23.23
N ARG A 48 20.94 -7.57 22.03
CA ARG A 48 21.24 -6.14 21.83
C ARG A 48 22.60 -5.67 22.39
N ALA A 49 23.58 -6.54 22.56
CA ALA A 49 24.88 -6.14 23.06
C ALA A 49 25.61 -5.12 22.21
N PHE A 50 25.39 -5.15 20.91
CA PHE A 50 25.94 -4.21 19.90
C PHE A 50 24.90 -3.30 19.26
N ALA A 51 23.70 -3.20 19.86
CA ALA A 51 22.65 -2.37 19.29
C ALA A 51 23.07 -0.89 19.24
N ASN A 52 22.82 -0.24 18.09
CA ASN A 52 23.16 1.15 17.81
C ASN A 52 24.67 1.49 17.83
N CYS A 53 25.56 0.51 17.72
CA CYS A 53 27.00 0.73 17.60
C CYS A 53 27.36 1.21 16.19
N LYS A 54 27.03 2.47 15.86
CA LYS A 54 27.10 3.04 14.49
C LYS A 54 28.53 3.16 13.96
N TYR A 55 29.53 3.23 14.85
CA TYR A 55 30.92 3.43 14.49
C TYR A 55 31.73 2.12 14.38
N LEU A 56 31.18 1.00 14.84
CA LEU A 56 31.76 -0.32 14.66
C LEU A 56 31.60 -0.73 13.19
N LYS A 57 32.73 -1.05 12.52
CA LYS A 57 32.76 -1.36 11.08
C LYS A 57 33.03 -2.81 10.77
N THR A 58 33.92 -3.44 11.51
CA THR A 58 34.28 -4.84 11.30
C THR A 58 34.03 -5.64 12.57
N LEU A 59 33.36 -6.76 12.43
CA LEU A 59 33.14 -7.72 13.51
C LEU A 59 33.76 -9.08 13.14
N THR A 60 34.58 -9.63 14.02
CA THR A 60 35.22 -10.93 13.82
C THR A 60 34.88 -11.87 14.95
N LEU A 61 34.25 -12.99 14.60
CA LEU A 61 33.92 -14.07 15.53
C LEU A 61 35.12 -15.04 15.70
N THR A 62 35.22 -15.63 16.90
CA THR A 62 36.16 -16.72 17.18
C THR A 62 35.40 -18.07 17.20
N ASP A 63 36.14 -19.17 17.16
CA ASP A 63 35.57 -20.53 17.12
C ASP A 63 34.79 -20.93 18.38
N LYS A 64 34.88 -20.12 19.45
CA LYS A 64 34.08 -20.32 20.65
C LYS A 64 32.63 -19.86 20.53
N ILE A 65 32.33 -18.98 19.55
CA ILE A 65 30.97 -18.52 19.27
C ILE A 65 30.35 -19.45 18.23
N LYS A 66 29.46 -20.31 18.70
CA LYS A 66 28.77 -21.30 17.86
C LYS A 66 27.41 -20.85 17.39
N VAL A 67 26.81 -19.85 18.05
CA VAL A 67 25.46 -19.33 17.77
C VAL A 67 25.52 -17.82 17.60
N LEU A 68 24.94 -17.32 16.51
CA LEU A 68 24.87 -15.90 16.21
C LEU A 68 23.42 -15.44 16.12
N ASP A 69 22.99 -14.61 17.09
CA ASP A 69 21.71 -13.93 17.05
C ASP A 69 21.90 -12.54 16.40
N LEU A 70 21.35 -12.36 15.20
CA LEU A 70 21.46 -11.13 14.43
C LEU A 70 20.76 -9.94 15.11
N SER A 71 19.79 -10.18 16.00
CA SER A 71 19.11 -9.14 16.77
C SER A 71 20.04 -8.39 17.73
N SER A 72 21.15 -9.03 18.12
CA SER A 72 22.19 -8.42 18.97
C SER A 72 22.87 -7.21 18.34
N PHE A 73 22.73 -7.01 17.02
CA PHE A 73 23.43 -5.99 16.22
C PHE A 73 22.49 -4.92 15.62
N SER A 74 21.25 -4.88 16.07
CA SER A 74 20.25 -3.97 15.51
C SER A 74 20.71 -2.50 15.53
N GLY A 75 20.69 -1.86 14.34
CA GLY A 75 21.10 -0.46 14.18
C GLY A 75 22.61 -0.24 14.25
N SER A 76 23.43 -1.31 14.20
CA SER A 76 24.90 -1.20 14.13
C SER A 76 25.38 -0.67 12.80
N GLY A 77 26.64 -0.13 12.79
CA GLY A 77 27.30 0.37 11.59
C GLY A 77 28.18 -0.65 10.87
N ILE A 78 28.02 -1.94 11.17
CA ILE A 78 28.87 -3.03 10.67
C ILE A 78 28.78 -3.12 9.14
N THR A 79 29.95 -3.06 8.50
CA THR A 79 30.11 -3.18 7.05
C THR A 79 30.79 -4.48 6.64
N CYS A 80 31.52 -5.12 7.56
CA CYS A 80 32.23 -6.38 7.34
C CYS A 80 31.98 -7.33 8.50
N LEU A 81 31.57 -8.58 8.20
CA LEU A 81 31.29 -9.64 9.17
C LEU A 81 32.16 -10.85 8.85
N ASN A 82 33.10 -11.14 9.72
CA ASN A 82 33.97 -12.32 9.62
C ASN A 82 33.48 -13.40 10.58
N LEU A 83 32.92 -14.46 10.01
CA LEU A 83 32.35 -15.59 10.72
C LEU A 83 33.43 -16.66 11.03
N SER A 84 33.17 -17.53 11.98
CA SER A 84 34.12 -18.56 12.37
C SER A 84 33.87 -19.92 11.69
N ALA A 85 34.91 -20.75 11.64
CA ALA A 85 34.81 -22.12 11.11
C ALA A 85 33.87 -23.02 11.94
N LYS A 86 33.69 -22.72 13.21
CA LYS A 86 32.89 -23.50 14.16
C LYS A 86 31.50 -22.95 14.42
N LEU A 87 31.05 -21.97 13.62
CA LEU A 87 29.68 -21.43 13.71
C LEU A 87 28.68 -22.51 13.30
N GLU A 88 27.69 -22.79 14.17
CA GLU A 88 26.73 -23.87 14.01
C GLU A 88 25.32 -23.38 13.69
N SER A 89 24.97 -22.17 14.16
CA SER A 89 23.61 -21.64 14.01
C SER A 89 23.59 -20.13 13.88
N ILE A 90 22.70 -19.62 13.02
CA ILE A 90 22.42 -18.20 12.87
C ILE A 90 20.89 -18.04 12.87
N TYR A 91 20.39 -17.07 13.63
CA TYR A 91 18.96 -16.73 13.66
C TYR A 91 18.73 -15.23 13.79
N GLY A 92 17.49 -14.79 13.63
CA GLY A 92 17.13 -13.39 13.56
C GLY A 92 17.16 -12.82 12.13
N SER A 93 16.75 -11.57 11.97
CA SER A 93 16.64 -10.93 10.65
C SER A 93 17.94 -10.26 10.24
N SER A 94 18.36 -10.48 8.99
CA SER A 94 19.49 -9.80 8.36
C SER A 94 19.26 -8.28 8.20
N SER A 95 18.01 -7.80 8.32
CA SER A 95 17.66 -6.37 8.34
C SER A 95 18.34 -5.58 9.46
N ASN A 96 18.86 -6.26 10.46
CA ASN A 96 19.66 -5.65 11.53
C ASN A 96 21.00 -5.08 11.04
N PHE A 97 21.49 -5.52 9.88
CA PHE A 97 22.77 -5.10 9.29
C PHE A 97 22.59 -4.19 8.07
N LYS A 98 22.01 -3.01 8.25
CA LYS A 98 21.69 -2.09 7.14
C LYS A 98 22.90 -1.62 6.30
N ASN A 99 24.11 -1.72 6.84
CA ASN A 99 25.34 -1.26 6.19
C ASN A 99 26.27 -2.39 5.76
N LEU A 100 25.90 -3.64 5.96
CA LEU A 100 26.76 -4.80 5.68
C LEU A 100 27.08 -4.88 4.19
N LYS A 101 28.36 -4.98 3.85
CA LYS A 101 28.86 -5.05 2.47
C LYS A 101 29.60 -6.35 2.18
N LYS A 102 30.25 -6.91 3.19
CA LYS A 102 31.12 -8.07 3.05
C LYS A 102 30.87 -9.07 4.17
N ILE A 103 30.79 -10.34 3.80
CA ILE A 103 30.73 -11.47 4.72
C ILE A 103 31.85 -12.43 4.35
N THR A 104 32.55 -12.97 5.33
CA THR A 104 33.52 -14.03 5.14
C THR A 104 33.27 -15.17 6.12
N ILE A 105 33.55 -16.40 5.69
CA ILE A 105 33.52 -17.57 6.51
C ILE A 105 34.62 -18.54 6.02
N PRO A 106 35.34 -19.23 6.89
CA PRO A 106 36.31 -20.25 6.46
C PRO A 106 35.63 -21.39 5.68
N LYS A 107 36.27 -21.85 4.61
CA LYS A 107 35.74 -22.96 3.77
C LYS A 107 35.56 -24.27 4.53
N SER A 108 36.18 -24.40 5.68
CA SER A 108 36.05 -25.56 6.60
C SER A 108 34.77 -25.55 7.42
N ASN A 109 33.92 -24.50 7.31
CA ASN A 109 32.63 -24.54 8.01
C ASN A 109 31.70 -25.53 7.30
N PRO A 110 31.13 -26.53 8.02
CA PRO A 110 30.32 -27.57 7.37
C PRO A 110 28.88 -27.17 7.05
N ARG A 111 28.40 -26.02 7.56
CA ARG A 111 26.99 -25.62 7.46
C ARG A 111 26.78 -24.40 6.61
N PHE A 112 27.75 -23.52 6.54
CA PHE A 112 27.65 -22.23 5.89
C PHE A 112 28.79 -21.99 4.91
N PHE A 113 28.50 -21.27 3.85
CA PHE A 113 29.53 -20.78 2.92
C PHE A 113 29.14 -19.41 2.37
N VAL A 114 30.11 -18.69 1.83
CA VAL A 114 29.90 -17.38 1.21
C VAL A 114 30.21 -17.47 -0.27
N ASN A 115 29.30 -16.96 -1.08
CA ASN A 115 29.51 -16.73 -2.50
C ASN A 115 29.08 -15.30 -2.83
N ASP A 116 29.95 -14.53 -3.49
CA ASP A 116 29.71 -13.14 -3.86
C ASP A 116 29.22 -12.27 -2.67
N ASP A 117 29.87 -12.43 -1.50
CA ASP A 117 29.53 -11.83 -0.20
C ASP A 117 28.15 -12.20 0.36
N VAL A 118 27.39 -13.05 -0.29
CA VAL A 118 26.12 -13.58 0.22
C VAL A 118 26.40 -14.84 1.04
N LEU A 119 25.84 -14.92 2.24
CA LEU A 119 25.94 -16.09 3.10
C LEU A 119 24.81 -17.07 2.79
N TYR A 120 25.20 -18.28 2.49
CA TYR A 120 24.33 -19.42 2.26
C TYR A 120 24.46 -20.45 3.40
N CYS A 121 23.40 -21.20 3.65
CA CYS A 121 23.47 -22.44 4.40
C CYS A 121 23.13 -23.61 3.51
N TYR A 122 23.78 -24.76 3.76
CA TYR A 122 23.38 -26.04 3.19
C TYR A 122 22.02 -26.41 3.76
N TYR A 123 21.09 -26.81 2.88
CA TYR A 123 19.76 -27.24 3.29
C TYR A 123 19.83 -28.72 3.74
N ASP A 124 19.63 -28.94 5.03
CA ASP A 124 19.50 -30.26 5.60
C ASP A 124 18.01 -30.61 5.69
N VAL A 125 17.54 -31.46 4.76
CA VAL A 125 16.14 -31.88 4.66
C VAL A 125 15.66 -32.56 5.94
N ASP A 126 16.51 -33.32 6.60
CA ASP A 126 16.13 -34.18 7.73
C ASP A 126 15.79 -33.40 9.00
N LYS A 127 16.33 -32.21 9.16
CA LYS A 127 16.14 -31.38 10.36
C LYS A 127 14.92 -30.44 10.32
N TYR A 128 14.40 -30.14 9.15
CA TYR A 128 13.24 -29.23 9.00
C TYR A 128 11.91 -29.99 8.99
N MET A 129 11.92 -31.29 8.74
CA MET A 129 10.71 -32.14 8.69
C MET A 129 10.18 -32.51 10.09
N SER A 130 10.89 -32.22 11.18
CA SER A 130 10.44 -32.52 12.54
C SER A 130 9.54 -31.44 13.18
N SER A 131 9.27 -30.30 12.50
CA SER A 131 8.38 -29.27 13.01
C SER A 131 7.41 -28.75 11.92
N ASN A 132 6.24 -29.39 11.89
CA ASN A 132 4.98 -28.94 11.28
C ASN A 132 4.78 -28.96 9.74
N SER A 133 3.83 -29.84 9.37
CA SER A 133 3.03 -29.90 8.13
C SER A 133 3.80 -30.08 6.80
N ALA A 134 4.14 -31.34 6.56
CA ALA A 134 4.48 -31.85 5.24
C ALA A 134 3.26 -31.79 4.31
N SER A 135 3.32 -31.00 3.27
CA SER A 135 2.57 -31.25 2.04
C SER A 135 3.55 -31.57 0.93
N SER A 136 3.59 -32.86 0.56
CA SER A 136 4.14 -33.50 -0.64
C SER A 136 5.45 -32.92 -1.21
N TRP A 137 6.57 -33.43 -0.75
CA TRP A 137 7.88 -33.30 -1.41
C TRP A 137 8.39 -34.67 -1.83
N ASP A 138 8.89 -34.73 -3.07
CA ASP A 138 9.43 -35.93 -3.71
C ASP A 138 10.77 -36.31 -3.04
N GLU A 139 10.87 -37.54 -2.50
CA GLU A 139 12.01 -38.05 -1.71
C GLU A 139 13.31 -38.26 -2.51
N ASN A 140 13.32 -37.96 -3.81
CA ASN A 140 14.44 -38.24 -4.71
C ASN A 140 15.31 -37.03 -5.08
N GLN A 141 15.25 -35.90 -4.36
CA GLN A 141 16.09 -34.75 -4.67
C GLN A 141 17.40 -34.71 -3.88
N SER A 142 18.48 -34.71 -4.63
CA SER A 142 19.91 -34.63 -4.31
C SER A 142 20.27 -33.58 -3.24
N THR A 143 21.23 -33.92 -2.40
CA THR A 143 21.80 -33.23 -1.21
C THR A 143 22.51 -31.89 -1.45
N SER A 144 22.19 -31.14 -2.49
CA SER A 144 22.94 -29.93 -2.89
C SER A 144 22.11 -28.65 -2.94
N ASN A 145 21.11 -28.50 -2.08
CA ASN A 145 20.25 -27.33 -2.06
C ASN A 145 20.74 -26.30 -1.03
N TYR A 146 20.58 -25.00 -1.34
CA TYR A 146 21.04 -23.89 -0.51
C TYR A 146 19.91 -22.95 -0.16
N ASN A 147 20.03 -22.29 1.00
CA ASN A 147 19.20 -21.15 1.36
C ASN A 147 20.08 -19.91 1.53
N ILE A 148 19.62 -18.78 1.06
CA ILE A 148 20.23 -17.50 1.39
C ILE A 148 19.86 -17.16 2.83
N LEU A 149 20.88 -17.05 3.70
CA LEU A 149 20.71 -16.75 5.10
C LEU A 149 20.94 -15.26 5.41
N ILE A 150 22.00 -14.68 4.85
CA ILE A 150 22.26 -13.24 4.99
C ILE A 150 22.64 -12.67 3.63
N TYR A 151 21.90 -11.67 3.20
CA TYR A 151 22.27 -10.81 2.11
C TYR A 151 22.87 -9.50 2.63
N PRO A 152 24.07 -9.09 2.17
CA PRO A 152 24.71 -7.86 2.63
C PRO A 152 24.00 -6.64 2.06
N THR A 153 23.18 -6.00 2.87
CA THR A 153 22.27 -4.91 2.46
C THR A 153 22.98 -3.63 2.02
N GLY A 154 24.25 -3.46 2.39
CA GLY A 154 25.10 -2.35 1.91
C GLY A 154 25.82 -2.63 0.59
N LYS A 155 25.71 -3.85 0.03
CA LYS A 155 26.27 -4.20 -1.28
C LYS A 155 25.44 -3.56 -2.40
N LYS A 156 26.12 -2.96 -3.36
CA LYS A 156 25.47 -2.33 -4.53
C LYS A 156 25.87 -3.09 -5.80
N GLY A 157 24.93 -3.22 -6.75
CA GLY A 157 25.20 -3.81 -8.05
C GLY A 157 24.38 -5.04 -8.38
N THR A 158 24.92 -5.92 -9.21
CA THR A 158 24.28 -7.18 -9.61
C THR A 158 24.48 -8.22 -8.52
N VAL A 159 23.45 -8.99 -8.23
CA VAL A 159 23.49 -10.15 -7.34
C VAL A 159 23.38 -11.40 -8.18
N THR A 160 24.30 -12.31 -7.96
CA THR A 160 24.23 -13.65 -8.54
C THR A 160 23.70 -14.62 -7.50
N ILE A 161 22.56 -15.23 -7.76
CA ILE A 161 21.97 -16.27 -6.91
C ILE A 161 22.44 -17.62 -7.44
N LEU A 162 22.95 -18.44 -6.54
CA LEU A 162 23.47 -19.77 -6.90
C LEU A 162 22.37 -20.69 -7.43
N GLU A 163 22.80 -21.62 -8.28
CA GLU A 163 21.98 -22.54 -9.07
C GLU A 163 20.97 -23.33 -8.24
N GLN A 164 21.33 -23.80 -7.10
CA GLN A 164 20.53 -24.70 -6.25
C GLN A 164 19.86 -23.98 -5.07
N THR A 165 19.64 -22.66 -5.18
CA THR A 165 19.01 -21.91 -4.09
C THR A 165 17.50 -22.20 -4.03
N LEU A 166 17.05 -22.81 -2.92
CA LEU A 166 15.65 -23.18 -2.69
C LEU A 166 14.78 -22.00 -2.26
N TYR A 167 15.28 -21.16 -1.34
CA TYR A 167 14.53 -20.06 -0.77
C TYR A 167 15.30 -18.76 -0.88
N THR A 168 14.61 -17.74 -1.36
CA THR A 168 15.09 -16.35 -1.39
C THR A 168 14.38 -15.48 -0.35
N SER A 169 13.62 -16.10 0.57
CA SER A 169 12.81 -15.39 1.56
C SER A 169 13.64 -14.55 2.54
N ASP A 170 14.90 -14.92 2.74
CA ASP A 170 15.84 -14.22 3.62
C ASP A 170 16.64 -13.11 2.92
N ILE A 171 16.45 -12.93 1.62
CA ILE A 171 16.78 -11.63 1.03
C ILE A 171 15.84 -10.61 1.69
N PRO A 172 16.32 -9.68 2.53
CA PRO A 172 15.43 -8.83 3.35
C PRO A 172 14.48 -8.06 2.46
N ARG A 173 13.20 -8.31 2.59
CA ARG A 173 12.12 -7.71 1.77
C ARG A 173 12.16 -6.18 1.82
N GLU A 174 12.52 -5.62 2.97
CA GLU A 174 12.69 -4.20 3.21
C GLU A 174 13.91 -3.59 2.51
N ASN A 175 14.94 -4.40 2.23
CA ASN A 175 16.21 -3.97 1.65
C ASN A 175 16.38 -4.39 0.19
N GLN A 176 15.59 -5.33 -0.33
CA GLN A 176 15.59 -5.75 -1.73
C GLN A 176 15.38 -4.55 -2.66
N ALA A 177 14.56 -3.64 -2.20
CA ALA A 177 14.13 -2.50 -2.97
C ALA A 177 15.19 -1.41 -3.19
N SER A 178 16.13 -1.23 -2.29
CA SER A 178 17.05 -0.08 -2.35
C SER A 178 18.44 -0.38 -2.87
N TYR A 179 18.88 -1.65 -2.88
CA TYR A 179 20.29 -2.00 -3.07
C TYR A 179 20.58 -2.79 -4.35
N PHE A 180 19.63 -3.57 -4.89
CA PHE A 180 19.84 -4.27 -6.16
C PHE A 180 19.64 -3.35 -7.36
N LYS A 181 20.58 -3.39 -8.28
CA LYS A 181 20.41 -2.78 -9.62
C LYS A 181 19.80 -3.79 -10.58
N THR A 182 20.29 -5.02 -10.54
CA THR A 182 19.80 -6.15 -11.32
C THR A 182 19.98 -7.45 -10.52
N ALA A 183 19.18 -8.45 -10.80
CA ALA A 183 19.39 -9.81 -10.30
C ALA A 183 19.72 -10.73 -11.48
N SER A 184 20.70 -11.59 -11.29
CA SER A 184 21.01 -12.67 -12.22
C SER A 184 20.96 -14.00 -11.47
N ILE A 185 20.75 -15.08 -12.17
CA ILE A 185 20.73 -16.43 -11.64
C ILE A 185 21.76 -17.23 -12.39
N ALA A 186 22.56 -18.01 -11.69
CA ALA A 186 23.41 -19.01 -12.32
C ALA A 186 22.54 -20.01 -13.11
N THR A 187 23.05 -20.50 -14.22
CA THR A 187 22.36 -21.45 -15.09
C THR A 187 21.99 -22.71 -14.30
N GLY A 188 20.69 -23.08 -14.31
CA GLY A 188 20.22 -24.32 -13.68
C GLY A 188 19.56 -24.19 -12.30
N ALA A 189 19.34 -22.93 -11.81
CA ALA A 189 18.63 -22.74 -10.54
C ALA A 189 17.26 -23.44 -10.54
N ALA A 190 17.04 -24.32 -9.56
CA ALA A 190 15.88 -25.24 -9.56
C ALA A 190 14.53 -24.54 -9.33
N PHE A 191 14.49 -23.34 -8.72
CA PHE A 191 13.24 -22.73 -8.25
C PHE A 191 12.98 -21.32 -8.77
N CYS A 192 13.95 -20.65 -9.41
CA CYS A 192 13.80 -19.30 -9.95
C CYS A 192 14.47 -19.14 -11.31
N THR A 193 13.94 -18.25 -12.11
CA THR A 193 14.58 -17.77 -13.34
C THR A 193 14.67 -16.25 -13.34
N SER A 194 15.63 -15.69 -14.09
CA SER A 194 15.73 -14.24 -14.27
C SER A 194 15.16 -13.84 -15.63
N GLU A 195 14.35 -12.79 -15.64
CA GLU A 195 13.87 -12.17 -16.87
C GLU A 195 13.99 -10.66 -16.72
N ASN A 196 14.85 -10.03 -17.50
CA ASN A 196 15.13 -8.58 -17.41
C ASN A 196 15.49 -8.10 -15.99
N GLY A 197 16.24 -8.88 -15.23
CA GLY A 197 16.65 -8.58 -13.86
C GLY A 197 15.58 -8.80 -12.81
N ILE A 198 14.41 -9.33 -13.18
CA ILE A 198 13.31 -9.69 -12.29
C ILE A 198 13.34 -11.21 -12.10
N LEU A 199 13.38 -11.66 -10.84
CA LEU A 199 13.31 -13.08 -10.54
C LEU A 199 11.85 -13.56 -10.59
N THR A 200 11.63 -14.65 -11.29
CA THR A 200 10.33 -15.33 -11.39
C THR A 200 10.44 -16.76 -10.91
N ASN A 201 9.33 -17.37 -10.55
CA ASN A 201 9.30 -18.82 -10.34
C ASN A 201 9.66 -19.58 -11.64
N MET A 202 10.00 -20.87 -11.56
CA MET A 202 10.44 -21.70 -12.71
C MET A 202 9.44 -21.72 -13.86
N SER A 203 8.15 -21.76 -13.56
CA SER A 203 7.09 -21.71 -14.59
C SER A 203 6.93 -20.32 -15.21
N LYS A 204 7.65 -19.31 -14.70
CA LYS A 204 7.57 -17.89 -15.10
C LYS A 204 6.17 -17.29 -14.96
N THR A 205 5.36 -17.83 -14.04
CA THR A 205 3.98 -17.40 -13.83
C THR A 205 3.82 -16.37 -12.74
N GLU A 206 4.84 -16.19 -11.89
CA GLU A 206 4.83 -15.29 -10.74
C GLU A 206 6.17 -14.59 -10.57
N ILE A 207 6.14 -13.34 -10.14
CA ILE A 207 7.33 -12.58 -9.77
C ILE A 207 7.70 -12.91 -8.33
N SER A 208 8.90 -13.48 -8.13
CA SER A 208 9.43 -13.86 -6.83
C SER A 208 10.20 -12.72 -6.15
N VAL A 209 11.05 -12.03 -6.90
CA VAL A 209 11.85 -10.89 -6.40
C VAL A 209 11.98 -9.81 -7.47
N MET A 210 11.91 -8.57 -7.04
CA MET A 210 12.10 -7.41 -7.90
C MET A 210 13.14 -6.46 -7.32
N PRO A 211 14.18 -6.07 -8.10
CA PRO A 211 15.17 -5.13 -7.64
C PRO A 211 14.55 -3.76 -7.32
N GLY A 212 14.86 -3.21 -6.16
CA GLY A 212 14.18 -1.99 -5.69
C GLY A 212 14.55 -0.71 -6.43
N ARG A 213 15.64 -0.72 -7.16
CA ARG A 213 16.03 0.41 -8.04
C ARG A 213 15.56 0.25 -9.46
N ILE A 214 14.68 -0.72 -9.73
CA ILE A 214 14.15 -0.92 -11.06
C ILE A 214 13.37 0.31 -11.52
N SER A 215 13.68 0.81 -12.70
CA SER A 215 12.97 1.94 -13.31
C SER A 215 11.91 1.49 -14.31
N ASN A 216 12.05 0.29 -14.84
CA ASN A 216 11.09 -0.37 -15.72
C ASN A 216 10.80 -1.78 -15.20
N CYS A 217 9.55 -2.06 -14.89
CA CYS A 217 9.11 -3.41 -14.53
C CYS A 217 8.57 -4.11 -15.77
N TYR A 218 9.27 -5.15 -16.21
CA TYR A 218 8.85 -6.00 -17.31
C TYR A 218 7.98 -7.15 -16.81
N ILE A 219 6.83 -7.32 -17.43
CA ILE A 219 5.89 -8.42 -17.15
C ILE A 219 5.95 -9.39 -18.33
N GLY A 220 6.58 -10.56 -18.11
CA GLY A 220 6.77 -11.59 -19.12
C GLY A 220 5.47 -12.22 -19.62
N SER A 221 5.55 -12.99 -20.71
CA SER A 221 4.38 -13.58 -21.41
C SER A 221 3.54 -14.52 -20.54
N LYS A 222 4.18 -15.26 -19.62
CA LYS A 222 3.54 -16.27 -18.76
C LYS A 222 3.09 -15.74 -17.39
N ILE A 223 3.48 -14.51 -17.00
CA ILE A 223 3.11 -13.94 -15.69
C ILE A 223 1.60 -13.78 -15.59
N LYS A 224 1.00 -14.45 -14.61
CA LYS A 224 -0.44 -14.41 -14.29
C LYS A 224 -0.74 -13.93 -12.87
N HIS A 225 0.26 -13.89 -11.96
CA HIS A 225 0.11 -13.45 -10.59
C HIS A 225 1.04 -12.27 -10.27
N LEU A 226 0.49 -11.22 -9.68
CA LEU A 226 1.18 -9.97 -9.35
C LEU A 226 1.22 -9.71 -7.84
N TYR A 227 1.15 -10.77 -7.03
CA TYR A 227 1.14 -10.67 -5.57
C TYR A 227 2.30 -9.81 -5.04
N TYR A 228 3.50 -10.00 -5.60
CA TYR A 228 4.67 -9.23 -5.19
C TYR A 228 4.50 -7.72 -5.42
N ILE A 229 4.00 -7.30 -6.58
CA ILE A 229 3.78 -5.89 -6.91
C ILE A 229 2.77 -5.26 -5.95
N GLN A 230 1.66 -5.94 -5.70
CA GLN A 230 0.58 -5.46 -4.83
C GLN A 230 1.01 -5.36 -3.36
N THR A 231 1.74 -6.36 -2.87
CA THR A 231 2.16 -6.44 -1.47
C THR A 231 3.36 -5.54 -1.16
N TYR A 232 4.34 -5.50 -2.08
CA TYR A 232 5.63 -4.84 -1.86
C TYR A 232 5.81 -3.52 -2.62
N LYS A 233 4.74 -2.92 -3.07
CA LYS A 233 4.74 -1.65 -3.79
C LYS A 233 5.51 -0.52 -3.09
N THR A 234 5.56 -0.52 -1.76
CA THR A 234 6.31 0.45 -0.95
C THR A 234 7.79 0.48 -1.28
N TYR A 235 8.33 -0.60 -1.82
CA TYR A 235 9.75 -0.72 -2.17
C TYR A 235 10.06 -0.34 -3.62
N LEU A 236 9.05 -0.24 -4.50
CA LEU A 236 9.20 0.16 -5.90
C LEU A 236 9.30 1.68 -6.06
N THR A 237 10.18 2.32 -5.29
CA THR A 237 10.27 3.80 -5.18
C THR A 237 10.86 4.48 -6.42
N ASN A 238 11.54 3.72 -7.30
CA ASN A 238 12.19 4.25 -8.51
C ASN A 238 11.47 3.90 -9.81
N LEU A 239 10.32 3.22 -9.72
CA LEU A 239 9.61 2.72 -10.88
C LEU A 239 9.02 3.86 -11.71
N LYS A 240 9.44 3.97 -12.98
CA LYS A 240 8.98 4.98 -13.96
C LYS A 240 7.91 4.42 -14.89
N LYS A 241 7.99 3.14 -15.24
CA LYS A 241 7.04 2.51 -16.17
C LYS A 241 6.96 1.01 -15.99
N TYR A 242 5.84 0.46 -16.45
CA TYR A 242 5.67 -0.95 -16.75
C TYR A 242 5.81 -1.19 -18.25
N THR A 243 6.36 -2.34 -18.61
CA THR A 243 6.26 -2.94 -19.94
C THR A 243 5.72 -4.35 -19.80
N VAL A 244 4.89 -4.77 -20.72
CA VAL A 244 4.26 -6.10 -20.70
C VAL A 244 4.47 -6.75 -22.05
N SER A 245 4.86 -8.02 -22.06
CA SER A 245 4.97 -8.80 -23.28
C SER A 245 3.64 -8.80 -24.04
N ASP A 246 3.67 -8.59 -25.34
CA ASP A 246 2.45 -8.59 -26.19
C ASP A 246 1.72 -9.93 -26.11
N SER A 247 2.46 -11.04 -25.92
CA SER A 247 1.93 -12.39 -25.75
C SER A 247 1.35 -12.64 -24.34
N ASN A 248 1.45 -11.69 -23.39
CA ASN A 248 0.84 -11.88 -22.08
C ASN A 248 -0.69 -11.85 -22.19
N LYS A 249 -1.35 -12.91 -21.68
CA LYS A 249 -2.81 -13.09 -21.76
C LYS A 249 -3.58 -12.36 -20.67
N TYR A 250 -2.92 -11.87 -19.60
CA TYR A 250 -3.55 -11.36 -18.38
C TYR A 250 -3.43 -9.86 -18.21
N TYR A 251 -2.32 -9.27 -18.69
CA TYR A 251 -1.96 -7.88 -18.44
C TYR A 251 -1.62 -7.11 -19.70
N LYS A 252 -1.69 -5.79 -19.59
CA LYS A 252 -1.26 -4.83 -20.61
C LYS A 252 -0.70 -3.58 -19.95
N ALA A 253 0.35 -3.02 -20.52
CA ALA A 253 0.81 -1.69 -20.18
C ALA A 253 0.32 -0.68 -21.22
N LYS A 254 -0.20 0.45 -20.75
CA LYS A 254 -0.55 1.58 -21.63
C LYS A 254 0.06 2.85 -21.04
N ASN A 255 0.89 3.54 -21.83
CA ASN A 255 1.67 4.69 -21.37
C ASN A 255 2.45 4.42 -20.06
N GLY A 256 2.99 3.20 -19.93
CA GLY A 256 3.76 2.78 -18.76
C GLY A 256 2.96 2.49 -17.49
N VAL A 257 1.64 2.54 -17.54
CA VAL A 257 0.73 2.19 -16.43
C VAL A 257 0.22 0.76 -16.64
N LEU A 258 0.07 0.00 -15.56
CA LEU A 258 -0.30 -1.42 -15.59
C LEU A 258 -1.82 -1.62 -15.46
N TYR A 259 -2.37 -2.43 -16.36
CA TYR A 259 -3.79 -2.79 -16.42
C TYR A 259 -3.97 -4.30 -16.57
N ASN A 260 -5.19 -4.78 -16.35
CA ASN A 260 -5.60 -6.08 -16.88
C ASN A 260 -5.59 -6.05 -18.43
N LYS A 261 -5.58 -7.21 -19.06
CA LYS A 261 -5.46 -7.35 -20.54
C LYS A 261 -6.48 -6.51 -21.30
N ALA A 262 -7.73 -6.48 -20.87
CA ALA A 262 -8.82 -5.74 -21.48
C ALA A 262 -8.79 -4.21 -21.22
N VAL A 263 -7.84 -3.73 -20.41
CA VAL A 263 -7.74 -2.29 -20.00
C VAL A 263 -9.04 -1.78 -19.35
N THR A 264 -9.72 -2.63 -18.59
CA THR A 264 -10.92 -2.28 -17.82
C THR A 264 -10.63 -2.03 -16.34
N LYS A 265 -9.51 -2.59 -15.83
CA LYS A 265 -9.05 -2.40 -14.45
C LYS A 265 -7.65 -1.82 -14.45
N LEU A 266 -7.45 -0.68 -13.79
CA LEU A 266 -6.12 -0.16 -13.46
C LEU A 266 -5.57 -0.93 -12.27
N ILE A 267 -4.39 -1.55 -12.44
CA ILE A 267 -3.74 -2.38 -11.42
C ILE A 267 -2.70 -1.58 -10.67
N ASP A 268 -1.78 -0.91 -11.37
CA ASP A 268 -0.72 -0.14 -10.73
C ASP A 268 -0.25 1.07 -11.55
N TYR A 269 0.02 2.17 -10.83
CA TYR A 269 0.60 3.40 -11.34
C TYR A 269 2.03 3.57 -10.81
N PRO A 270 3.04 3.77 -11.69
CA PRO A 270 4.45 3.83 -11.28
C PRO A 270 4.76 5.00 -10.36
N SER A 271 5.59 4.76 -9.34
CA SER A 271 5.91 5.73 -8.28
C SER A 271 6.60 7.01 -8.78
N GLN A 272 7.40 6.94 -9.85
CA GLN A 272 8.15 8.05 -10.43
C GLN A 272 7.55 8.60 -11.73
N LYS A 273 6.35 8.15 -12.10
CA LYS A 273 5.65 8.73 -13.25
C LYS A 273 5.10 10.10 -12.88
N THR A 274 5.50 11.14 -13.64
CA THR A 274 5.20 12.56 -13.36
C THR A 274 3.89 13.03 -13.98
N GLY A 275 3.40 14.17 -13.49
CA GLY A 275 2.32 14.96 -14.08
C GLY A 275 0.92 14.48 -13.73
N SER A 276 -0.03 14.82 -14.59
CA SER A 276 -1.45 14.50 -14.42
C SER A 276 -1.78 13.14 -15.03
N TYR A 277 -2.68 12.39 -14.36
CA TYR A 277 -3.14 11.12 -14.91
C TYR A 277 -4.58 11.19 -15.43
N LYS A 278 -4.76 10.74 -16.67
CA LYS A 278 -6.05 10.60 -17.33
C LYS A 278 -6.35 9.12 -17.61
N PHE A 279 -7.47 8.65 -17.09
CA PHE A 279 -7.91 7.27 -17.30
C PHE A 279 -8.31 7.01 -18.77
N PRO A 280 -7.94 5.87 -19.34
CA PRO A 280 -8.58 5.37 -20.56
C PRO A 280 -10.10 5.23 -20.35
N SER A 281 -10.87 5.49 -21.39
CA SER A 281 -12.35 5.42 -21.32
C SER A 281 -12.89 4.03 -21.03
N THR A 282 -12.12 2.99 -21.31
CA THR A 282 -12.46 1.58 -21.04
C THR A 282 -12.37 1.22 -19.55
N VAL A 283 -11.64 2.01 -18.73
CA VAL A 283 -11.40 1.66 -17.33
C VAL A 283 -12.65 1.91 -16.49
N THR A 284 -13.14 0.86 -15.84
CA THR A 284 -14.33 0.88 -14.97
C THR A 284 -13.99 0.64 -13.50
N SER A 285 -12.78 0.13 -13.20
CA SER A 285 -12.36 -0.15 -11.84
C SER A 285 -10.88 0.16 -11.60
N VAL A 286 -10.52 0.38 -10.34
CA VAL A 286 -9.17 0.72 -9.90
C VAL A 286 -8.80 -0.16 -8.71
N ASP A 287 -7.59 -0.74 -8.73
CA ASP A 287 -7.08 -1.46 -7.57
C ASP A 287 -6.87 -0.49 -6.39
N TYR A 288 -7.13 -0.97 -5.17
CA TYR A 288 -7.10 -0.11 -3.99
C TYR A 288 -5.70 0.49 -3.71
N THR A 289 -4.62 -0.21 -4.07
CA THR A 289 -3.24 0.26 -3.92
C THR A 289 -2.69 0.94 -5.17
N ALA A 290 -3.46 1.04 -6.24
CA ALA A 290 -2.97 1.45 -7.56
C ALA A 290 -2.15 2.74 -7.56
N PHE A 291 -2.52 3.73 -6.75
CA PHE A 291 -1.80 5.01 -6.63
C PHE A 291 -0.97 5.15 -5.35
N LYS A 292 -0.94 4.13 -4.48
CA LYS A 292 -0.07 4.16 -3.30
C LYS A 292 1.38 4.40 -3.72
N ASN A 293 2.08 5.31 -3.05
CA ASN A 293 3.46 5.72 -3.36
C ASN A 293 3.67 6.35 -4.76
N ALA A 294 2.63 6.83 -5.43
CA ALA A 294 2.76 7.60 -6.67
C ALA A 294 3.33 9.01 -6.37
N ALA A 295 4.60 9.05 -5.95
CA ALA A 295 5.22 10.23 -5.34
C ALA A 295 5.35 11.44 -6.28
N LYS A 296 5.37 11.21 -7.60
CA LYS A 296 5.52 12.23 -8.63
C LYS A 296 4.22 12.57 -9.36
N LEU A 297 3.10 11.91 -9.01
CA LEU A 297 1.78 12.24 -9.52
C LEU A 297 1.33 13.60 -8.98
N GLU A 298 0.94 14.53 -9.84
CA GLU A 298 0.58 15.91 -9.50
C GLU A 298 -0.93 16.13 -9.45
N GLU A 299 -1.64 15.56 -10.43
CA GLU A 299 -3.10 15.62 -10.46
C GLU A 299 -3.71 14.25 -10.79
N LEU A 300 -4.77 13.89 -10.07
CA LEU A 300 -5.56 12.69 -10.31
C LEU A 300 -7.02 13.07 -10.50
N LYS A 301 -7.53 12.85 -11.72
CA LYS A 301 -8.95 12.99 -12.03
C LYS A 301 -9.54 11.60 -12.27
N ILE A 302 -10.55 11.22 -11.47
CA ILE A 302 -11.25 9.95 -11.62
C ILE A 302 -11.95 9.88 -12.99
N GLY A 303 -11.83 8.74 -13.66
CA GLY A 303 -12.46 8.52 -14.96
C GLY A 303 -13.99 8.48 -14.84
N LYS A 304 -14.70 9.05 -15.82
CA LYS A 304 -16.16 9.11 -15.81
C LYS A 304 -16.85 7.74 -15.75
N ASN A 305 -16.22 6.72 -16.36
CA ASN A 305 -16.76 5.36 -16.45
C ASN A 305 -16.37 4.48 -15.24
N ILE A 306 -15.64 5.03 -14.24
CA ILE A 306 -15.32 4.29 -13.01
C ILE A 306 -16.60 4.06 -12.22
N THR A 307 -16.92 2.79 -11.98
CA THR A 307 -18.05 2.35 -11.16
C THR A 307 -17.61 1.82 -9.80
N SER A 308 -16.37 1.30 -9.71
CA SER A 308 -15.80 0.77 -8.49
C SER A 308 -14.44 1.39 -8.17
N CYS A 309 -14.39 2.17 -7.09
CA CYS A 309 -13.20 2.84 -6.58
C CYS A 309 -13.33 2.99 -5.05
N ARG A 310 -13.46 1.86 -4.34
CA ARG A 310 -13.55 1.86 -2.88
C ARG A 310 -12.15 1.77 -2.28
N ASN A 311 -11.93 2.49 -1.16
CA ASN A 311 -10.69 2.47 -0.37
C ASN A 311 -9.42 2.80 -1.18
N LEU A 312 -9.50 3.78 -2.09
CA LEU A 312 -8.35 4.18 -2.89
C LEU A 312 -7.23 4.74 -2.00
N SER A 313 -6.07 4.10 -2.00
CA SER A 313 -4.91 4.58 -1.26
C SER A 313 -4.18 5.66 -2.06
N LEU A 314 -4.04 6.83 -1.45
CA LEU A 314 -3.20 7.94 -1.89
C LEU A 314 -2.03 8.17 -0.93
N GLU A 315 -1.69 7.15 -0.13
CA GLU A 315 -0.56 7.21 0.79
C GLU A 315 0.73 7.49 0.02
N ASN A 316 1.54 8.41 0.56
CA ASN A 316 2.83 8.84 0.01
C ASN A 316 2.78 9.44 -1.41
N CYS A 317 1.62 9.93 -1.88
CA CYS A 317 1.51 10.73 -3.11
C CYS A 317 2.00 12.17 -2.84
N LYS A 318 3.31 12.32 -2.63
CA LYS A 318 3.92 13.56 -2.08
C LYS A 318 3.68 14.82 -2.91
N ASN A 319 3.57 14.68 -4.22
CA ASN A 319 3.39 15.81 -5.14
C ASN A 319 1.92 16.00 -5.56
N LEU A 320 0.98 15.19 -5.06
CA LEU A 320 -0.41 15.28 -5.48
C LEU A 320 -1.05 16.56 -4.94
N THR A 321 -1.30 17.50 -5.83
CA THR A 321 -1.91 18.79 -5.50
C THR A 321 -3.42 18.76 -5.65
N LYS A 322 -3.95 17.95 -6.58
CA LYS A 322 -5.37 17.95 -6.92
C LYS A 322 -5.92 16.55 -7.14
N PHE A 323 -7.01 16.25 -6.43
CA PHE A 323 -7.82 15.06 -6.63
C PHE A 323 -9.23 15.46 -7.04
N THR A 324 -9.69 15.02 -8.20
CA THR A 324 -10.99 15.44 -8.75
C THR A 324 -11.87 14.24 -9.06
N ILE A 325 -13.08 14.25 -8.55
CA ILE A 325 -14.17 13.39 -8.99
C ILE A 325 -15.06 14.24 -9.88
N PRO A 326 -15.20 13.94 -11.19
CA PRO A 326 -15.99 14.76 -12.10
C PRO A 326 -17.50 14.61 -11.85
N GLU A 327 -18.28 15.62 -12.25
CA GLU A 327 -19.74 15.65 -12.06
C GLU A 327 -20.46 14.53 -12.83
N ASP A 328 -19.93 14.13 -13.98
CA ASP A 328 -20.44 13.05 -14.85
C ASP A 328 -19.89 11.66 -14.49
N CYS A 329 -19.25 11.50 -13.33
CA CYS A 329 -18.70 10.23 -12.90
C CYS A 329 -19.78 9.25 -12.43
N SER A 330 -19.67 7.99 -12.85
CA SER A 330 -20.62 6.92 -12.49
C SER A 330 -20.46 6.43 -11.05
N VAL A 331 -19.31 6.67 -10.41
CA VAL A 331 -19.07 6.25 -9.04
C VAL A 331 -19.99 7.00 -8.06
N ARG A 332 -20.55 6.27 -7.10
CA ARG A 332 -21.47 6.81 -6.08
C ARG A 332 -20.87 6.85 -4.68
N ARG A 333 -19.83 6.08 -4.43
CA ARG A 333 -19.19 5.99 -3.12
C ARG A 333 -17.68 5.86 -3.29
N ILE A 334 -16.93 6.73 -2.63
CA ILE A 334 -15.45 6.69 -2.59
C ILE A 334 -15.00 6.80 -1.14
N SER A 335 -13.97 6.06 -0.81
CA SER A 335 -13.16 6.31 0.38
C SER A 335 -11.70 6.44 -0.01
N LEU A 336 -11.00 7.37 0.63
CA LEU A 336 -9.57 7.61 0.43
C LEU A 336 -8.81 7.18 1.68
N GLN A 337 -7.74 6.43 1.48
CA GLN A 337 -6.74 6.17 2.50
C GLN A 337 -5.58 7.15 2.29
N LEU A 338 -5.35 7.99 3.29
CA LEU A 338 -4.27 8.98 3.32
C LEU A 338 -3.26 8.59 4.39
N ASN A 339 -2.09 9.22 4.40
CA ASN A 339 -1.21 9.16 5.56
C ASN A 339 -1.22 10.51 6.32
N SER A 340 -0.71 10.47 7.55
CA SER A 340 -0.80 11.60 8.49
C SER A 340 -0.13 12.91 8.03
N SER A 341 0.69 12.88 6.97
CA SER A 341 1.50 14.03 6.56
C SER A 341 1.32 14.45 5.10
N VAL A 342 0.63 13.66 4.29
CA VAL A 342 0.50 13.87 2.83
C VAL A 342 -0.93 13.67 2.38
N ALA A 343 -1.52 14.70 1.79
CA ALA A 343 -2.83 14.67 1.15
C ALA A 343 -2.88 15.68 -0.01
N PRO A 344 -3.81 15.51 -0.97
CA PRO A 344 -4.04 16.53 -2.01
C PRO A 344 -4.37 17.89 -1.39
N LYS A 345 -3.82 18.97 -1.97
CA LYS A 345 -4.18 20.34 -1.54
C LYS A 345 -5.64 20.65 -1.80
N LEU A 346 -6.17 20.15 -2.92
CA LEU A 346 -7.56 20.33 -3.33
C LEU A 346 -8.22 18.99 -3.65
N ILE A 347 -9.35 18.72 -3.01
CA ILE A 347 -10.22 17.56 -3.28
C ILE A 347 -11.56 18.09 -3.80
N SER A 348 -11.86 17.83 -5.09
CA SER A 348 -13.10 18.28 -5.72
C SER A 348 -14.11 17.15 -5.80
N ILE A 349 -15.30 17.35 -5.22
CA ILE A 349 -16.34 16.34 -5.03
C ILE A 349 -17.64 16.78 -5.71
N PRO A 350 -18.24 15.91 -6.56
CA PRO A 350 -19.48 16.21 -7.26
C PRO A 350 -20.73 16.02 -6.38
N THR A 351 -21.87 16.54 -6.87
CA THR A 351 -23.18 16.29 -6.28
C THR A 351 -23.66 14.85 -6.42
N SER A 352 -23.20 14.17 -7.45
CA SER A 352 -23.59 12.78 -7.76
C SER A 352 -23.08 11.76 -6.73
N LEU A 353 -22.09 12.12 -5.91
CA LEU A 353 -21.51 11.23 -4.93
C LEU A 353 -22.39 11.15 -3.66
N ILE A 354 -22.82 9.93 -3.32
CA ILE A 354 -23.67 9.69 -2.15
C ILE A 354 -22.84 9.65 -0.84
N SER A 355 -21.62 9.13 -0.92
CA SER A 355 -20.74 8.96 0.24
C SER A 355 -19.29 9.22 -0.13
N PHE A 356 -18.64 10.06 0.67
CA PHE A 356 -17.22 10.32 0.63
C PHE A 356 -16.63 10.16 2.04
N LYS A 357 -15.61 9.30 2.16
CA LYS A 357 -14.93 9.05 3.43
C LYS A 357 -13.42 9.23 3.25
N MET A 358 -12.76 9.68 4.31
CA MET A 358 -11.30 9.79 4.36
C MET A 358 -10.80 9.11 5.63
N TYR A 359 -9.70 8.38 5.51
CA TYR A 359 -8.99 7.71 6.61
C TYR A 359 -7.54 8.21 6.65
N GLY A 360 -6.90 8.17 7.81
CA GLY A 360 -5.53 8.63 7.99
C GLY A 360 -5.36 10.16 7.94
N VAL A 361 -6.44 10.92 8.12
CA VAL A 361 -6.41 12.39 8.22
C VAL A 361 -5.93 12.80 9.60
N SER A 362 -4.81 13.53 9.66
CA SER A 362 -4.28 14.10 10.90
C SER A 362 -4.48 15.62 10.97
N ASP A 363 -4.26 16.19 12.14
CA ASP A 363 -4.32 17.65 12.36
C ASP A 363 -3.36 18.44 11.46
N LYS A 364 -2.24 17.82 11.07
CA LYS A 364 -1.26 18.40 10.13
C LYS A 364 -1.81 18.69 8.74
N LEU A 365 -2.93 18.07 8.36
CA LEU A 365 -3.58 18.26 7.07
C LEU A 365 -4.67 19.33 7.09
N ARG A 366 -5.15 19.75 8.26
CA ARG A 366 -6.30 20.68 8.40
C ARG A 366 -6.13 21.97 7.59
N ASN A 367 -4.95 22.58 7.64
CA ASN A 367 -4.68 23.84 6.92
C ASN A 367 -4.04 23.64 5.53
N LYS A 368 -3.82 22.39 5.10
CA LYS A 368 -3.15 22.07 3.85
C LYS A 368 -4.07 21.48 2.79
N THR A 369 -5.24 20.99 3.21
CA THR A 369 -6.21 20.33 2.33
C THR A 369 -7.52 21.10 2.35
N THR A 370 -8.03 21.40 1.16
CA THR A 370 -9.33 22.03 0.95
C THR A 370 -10.25 21.07 0.23
N ILE A 371 -11.47 20.92 0.72
CA ILE A 371 -12.53 20.21 0.00
C ILE A 371 -13.36 21.24 -0.76
N GLN A 372 -13.51 21.03 -2.05
CA GLN A 372 -14.38 21.81 -2.92
C GLN A 372 -15.58 20.97 -3.33
N GLY A 373 -16.78 21.46 -3.12
CA GLY A 373 -18.02 20.74 -3.43
C GLY A 373 -19.24 21.60 -3.26
N PHE A 374 -20.38 20.97 -3.01
CA PHE A 374 -21.64 21.68 -2.81
C PHE A 374 -22.08 21.57 -1.35
N THR A 375 -22.64 22.66 -0.83
CA THR A 375 -23.25 22.71 0.50
C THR A 375 -24.42 21.73 0.57
N ASN A 376 -24.69 21.15 1.73
CA ASN A 376 -25.66 20.09 2.00
C ASN A 376 -25.34 18.73 1.36
N THR A 377 -24.11 18.50 0.90
CA THR A 377 -23.67 17.23 0.32
C THR A 377 -22.68 16.48 1.20
N CYS A 378 -22.25 15.30 0.74
CA CYS A 378 -21.19 14.54 1.40
C CYS A 378 -19.83 15.26 1.39
N ALA A 379 -19.62 16.23 0.50
CA ALA A 379 -18.42 17.06 0.45
C ALA A 379 -18.31 17.95 1.70
N GLU A 380 -19.35 18.71 2.00
CA GLU A 380 -19.40 19.56 3.20
C GLU A 380 -19.31 18.73 4.49
N LYS A 381 -20.05 17.61 4.54
CA LYS A 381 -20.00 16.70 5.70
C LYS A 381 -18.60 16.17 5.96
N ALA A 382 -17.86 15.82 4.90
CA ALA A 382 -16.47 15.35 5.03
C ALA A 382 -15.54 16.47 5.51
N ALA A 383 -15.69 17.69 4.99
CA ALA A 383 -14.91 18.85 5.42
C ALA A 383 -15.14 19.14 6.91
N LYS A 384 -16.40 19.22 7.36
CA LYS A 384 -16.78 19.41 8.77
C LYS A 384 -16.23 18.31 9.68
N LYS A 385 -16.41 17.03 9.28
CA LYS A 385 -15.95 15.88 10.08
C LYS A 385 -14.44 15.93 10.36
N HIS A 386 -13.65 16.31 9.37
CA HIS A 386 -12.19 16.31 9.44
C HIS A 386 -11.61 17.70 9.72
N LYS A 387 -12.45 18.71 9.97
CA LYS A 387 -12.07 20.12 10.22
C LYS A 387 -11.16 20.69 9.12
N LEU A 388 -11.49 20.36 7.86
CA LEU A 388 -10.78 20.84 6.66
C LEU A 388 -11.46 22.09 6.11
N ASN A 389 -10.72 22.91 5.35
CA ASN A 389 -11.28 24.03 4.63
C ASN A 389 -12.33 23.55 3.60
N PHE A 390 -13.42 24.31 3.45
CA PHE A 390 -14.48 24.01 2.50
C PHE A 390 -14.72 25.17 1.55
N ILE A 391 -14.73 24.90 0.25
CA ILE A 391 -15.12 25.84 -0.80
C ILE A 391 -16.41 25.37 -1.41
N SER A 392 -17.48 26.11 -1.22
CA SER A 392 -18.79 25.82 -1.82
C SER A 392 -18.83 26.24 -3.29
N LYS A 393 -19.31 25.34 -4.14
CA LYS A 393 -19.66 25.62 -5.54
C LYS A 393 -21.13 26.04 -5.71
N GLY A 394 -21.90 26.01 -4.65
CA GLY A 394 -23.32 26.27 -4.61
C GLY A 394 -24.02 25.41 -3.57
N VAL A 395 -25.31 25.58 -3.43
CA VAL A 395 -26.11 24.90 -2.41
C VAL A 395 -27.07 23.91 -3.06
N VAL A 396 -27.04 22.67 -2.59
CA VAL A 396 -28.08 21.67 -2.90
C VAL A 396 -29.20 21.85 -1.88
N PRO A 397 -30.46 22.03 -2.30
CA PRO A 397 -31.56 22.20 -1.37
C PRO A 397 -31.69 21.01 -0.42
N THR A 398 -32.17 21.24 0.79
CA THR A 398 -32.49 20.16 1.70
C THR A 398 -33.69 19.35 1.20
N ALA A 399 -33.73 18.06 1.56
CA ALA A 399 -34.89 17.22 1.25
C ALA A 399 -36.14 17.77 1.95
N LEU A 400 -37.28 17.68 1.25
CA LEU A 400 -38.56 18.18 1.77
C LEU A 400 -38.98 17.44 3.04
N LYS A 401 -39.49 18.21 3.99
CA LYS A 401 -40.04 17.74 5.25
C LYS A 401 -41.54 18.02 5.32
N HIS A 402 -42.22 17.39 6.27
CA HIS A 402 -43.63 17.59 6.56
C HIS A 402 -44.56 17.52 5.32
N ILE A 403 -44.32 16.52 4.46
CA ILE A 403 -45.14 16.33 3.28
C ILE A 403 -46.49 15.71 3.73
N LYS A 404 -47.55 16.46 3.42
CA LYS A 404 -48.96 16.04 3.64
C LYS A 404 -49.63 15.87 2.28
N ILE A 405 -50.46 14.86 2.15
CA ILE A 405 -51.23 14.57 0.94
C ILE A 405 -52.67 14.40 1.37
N LYS A 406 -53.59 15.13 0.73
CA LYS A 406 -55.04 14.98 0.88
C LYS A 406 -55.60 14.59 -0.48
N ALA A 407 -56.29 13.49 -0.55
CA ALA A 407 -57.00 13.03 -1.76
C ALA A 407 -58.39 13.67 -1.85
N TYR A 408 -58.74 14.12 -3.06
CA TYR A 408 -60.06 14.57 -3.43
C TYR A 408 -60.57 13.65 -4.54
N ILE A 409 -61.22 12.56 -4.14
CA ILE A 409 -61.55 11.39 -4.96
C ILE A 409 -62.54 11.80 -6.06
N ASN A 410 -63.60 12.53 -5.74
CA ASN A 410 -64.62 12.98 -6.70
C ASN A 410 -64.06 13.92 -7.76
N GLU A 411 -63.05 14.74 -7.41
CA GLU A 411 -62.42 15.70 -8.29
C GLU A 411 -61.13 15.15 -8.92
N ARG A 412 -60.74 13.95 -8.61
CA ARG A 412 -59.61 13.19 -9.14
C ARG A 412 -58.26 13.92 -9.05
N TYR A 413 -58.03 14.63 -7.98
CA TYR A 413 -56.72 15.23 -7.70
C TYR A 413 -56.25 15.00 -6.29
N LEU A 414 -54.94 15.15 -6.10
CA LEU A 414 -54.27 15.14 -4.80
C LEU A 414 -53.83 16.57 -4.48
N LYS A 415 -54.17 17.10 -3.34
CA LYS A 415 -53.56 18.29 -2.78
C LYS A 415 -52.34 17.92 -1.98
N VAL A 416 -51.16 18.31 -2.42
CA VAL A 416 -49.85 18.01 -1.80
C VAL A 416 -49.33 19.27 -1.17
N SER A 417 -48.89 19.21 0.04
CA SER A 417 -48.23 20.34 0.75
C SER A 417 -46.96 19.85 1.43
N TRP A 418 -46.01 20.77 1.60
CA TRP A 418 -44.71 20.49 2.22
C TRP A 418 -44.17 21.73 2.95
N ALA A 419 -43.18 21.53 3.84
CA ALA A 419 -42.45 22.65 4.44
C ALA A 419 -41.49 23.27 3.42
N LYS A 420 -41.39 24.60 3.42
CA LYS A 420 -40.43 25.32 2.56
C LYS A 420 -39.03 24.75 2.76
N SER A 421 -38.34 24.45 1.67
CA SER A 421 -36.93 24.04 1.69
C SER A 421 -36.06 25.29 1.61
N ASN A 422 -35.15 25.45 2.54
CA ASN A 422 -34.14 26.50 2.45
C ASN A 422 -33.29 26.27 1.20
N ASP A 423 -32.82 27.33 0.59
CA ASP A 423 -32.02 27.32 -0.62
C ASP A 423 -32.67 26.73 -1.88
N ALA A 424 -34.00 26.54 -1.88
CA ALA A 424 -34.73 26.13 -3.05
C ALA A 424 -35.07 27.32 -3.97
N SER A 425 -34.87 27.14 -5.28
CA SER A 425 -35.45 28.05 -6.31
C SER A 425 -36.85 27.59 -6.73
N GLY A 426 -37.22 26.34 -6.42
CA GLY A 426 -38.53 25.79 -6.77
C GLY A 426 -38.60 24.27 -6.48
N TYR A 427 -39.71 23.67 -6.95
CA TYR A 427 -40.01 22.27 -6.67
C TYR A 427 -40.45 21.54 -7.93
N GLU A 428 -40.25 20.23 -7.95
CA GLU A 428 -40.74 19.33 -8.97
C GLU A 428 -41.49 18.18 -8.33
N ILE A 429 -42.70 17.91 -8.84
CA ILE A 429 -43.51 16.76 -8.45
C ILE A 429 -43.66 15.88 -9.67
N TYR A 430 -43.46 14.58 -9.55
CA TYR A 430 -43.58 13.64 -10.64
C TYR A 430 -44.15 12.31 -10.20
N THR A 431 -44.79 11.62 -11.14
CA THR A 431 -45.32 10.27 -11.03
C THR A 431 -44.71 9.42 -12.14
N ASP A 432 -44.45 8.16 -11.89
CA ASP A 432 -43.99 7.19 -12.90
C ASP A 432 -42.86 7.75 -13.80
N ASN A 433 -41.90 8.45 -13.20
CA ASN A 433 -40.74 9.11 -13.84
C ASN A 433 -41.05 10.36 -14.71
N ASN A 434 -42.32 10.71 -14.88
CA ASN A 434 -42.71 11.92 -15.60
C ASN A 434 -42.96 13.12 -14.68
N ILE A 435 -42.44 14.30 -15.05
CA ILE A 435 -42.68 15.53 -14.28
C ILE A 435 -44.13 15.95 -14.50
N THR A 436 -44.95 15.82 -13.44
CA THR A 436 -46.36 16.17 -13.46
C THR A 436 -46.58 17.65 -13.15
N LYS A 437 -45.76 18.25 -12.28
CA LYS A 437 -45.85 19.66 -11.90
C LYS A 437 -44.48 20.26 -11.66
N LYS A 438 -44.20 21.41 -12.24
CA LYS A 438 -43.04 22.28 -11.96
C LYS A 438 -43.51 23.53 -11.25
N ILE A 439 -42.81 23.90 -10.18
CA ILE A 439 -43.08 25.11 -9.38
C ILE A 439 -41.79 25.91 -9.37
N THR A 440 -41.86 27.10 -9.94
CA THR A 440 -40.66 27.96 -10.11
C THR A 440 -40.49 28.99 -8.98
N ASP A 441 -41.52 29.14 -8.15
CA ASP A 441 -41.44 29.97 -6.94
C ASP A 441 -41.29 29.08 -5.71
N SER A 442 -40.21 29.29 -4.96
CA SER A 442 -39.91 28.54 -3.75
C SER A 442 -40.83 28.86 -2.56
N ASN A 443 -41.66 29.91 -2.67
CA ASN A 443 -42.65 30.26 -1.65
C ASN A 443 -43.94 29.43 -1.80
N ILE A 444 -44.18 28.86 -2.98
CA ILE A 444 -45.33 27.99 -3.23
C ILE A 444 -45.00 26.59 -2.65
N THR A 445 -45.68 26.25 -1.59
CA THR A 445 -45.46 24.97 -0.84
C THR A 445 -46.68 24.04 -0.94
N THR A 446 -47.56 24.27 -1.87
CA THR A 446 -48.72 23.42 -2.15
C THR A 446 -48.92 23.25 -3.64
N ALA A 447 -49.48 22.12 -4.06
CA ALA A 447 -49.87 21.87 -5.44
C ALA A 447 -51.01 20.86 -5.53
N ASN A 448 -51.87 21.08 -6.54
CA ASN A 448 -52.88 20.07 -6.94
C ASN A 448 -52.31 19.24 -8.09
N ILE A 449 -52.37 17.91 -7.94
CA ILE A 449 -51.86 16.93 -8.91
C ILE A 449 -53.03 16.08 -9.39
N TYR A 450 -53.37 16.21 -10.65
CA TYR A 450 -54.40 15.39 -11.26
C TYR A 450 -53.89 13.97 -11.47
N ILE A 451 -54.70 12.98 -11.06
CA ILE A 451 -54.31 11.55 -11.04
C ILE A 451 -55.18 10.68 -11.97
N GLY A 452 -56.19 11.26 -12.56
CA GLY A 452 -57.11 10.55 -13.49
C GLY A 452 -57.87 9.41 -12.78
N LYS A 453 -58.08 8.33 -13.50
CA LYS A 453 -58.82 7.11 -12.98
C LYS A 453 -57.98 6.12 -12.22
N LYS A 454 -56.78 6.50 -11.79
CA LYS A 454 -55.91 5.56 -11.05
C LYS A 454 -56.41 5.30 -9.66
N SER A 455 -56.41 4.04 -9.22
CA SER A 455 -56.72 3.62 -7.87
C SER A 455 -55.52 3.76 -6.89
N SER A 456 -54.33 3.90 -7.43
CA SER A 456 -53.09 4.17 -6.66
C SER A 456 -52.08 4.93 -7.48
N THR A 457 -51.18 5.66 -6.82
CA THR A 457 -50.07 6.36 -7.47
C THR A 457 -48.90 6.52 -6.54
N VAL A 458 -47.70 6.67 -7.11
CA VAL A 458 -46.47 7.01 -6.39
C VAL A 458 -46.05 8.40 -6.73
N LEU A 459 -46.03 9.27 -5.74
CA LEU A 459 -45.55 10.63 -5.88
C LEU A 459 -44.09 10.75 -5.45
N TYR A 460 -43.33 11.45 -6.24
CA TYR A 460 -41.97 11.89 -5.90
C TYR A 460 -41.96 13.43 -5.90
N ILE A 461 -41.42 13.99 -4.82
CA ILE A 461 -41.36 15.43 -4.64
C ILE A 461 -39.92 15.80 -4.30
N ARG A 462 -39.36 16.77 -5.00
CA ARG A 462 -38.02 17.28 -4.74
C ARG A 462 -37.96 18.81 -4.90
N ALA A 463 -37.08 19.41 -4.12
CA ALA A 463 -36.67 20.80 -4.32
C ALA A 463 -35.51 20.87 -5.33
N TYR A 464 -35.40 22.00 -6.03
CA TYR A 464 -34.23 22.30 -6.83
C TYR A 464 -33.72 23.73 -6.55
N ASN A 465 -32.42 23.92 -6.73
CA ASN A 465 -31.78 25.22 -6.79
C ASN A 465 -31.11 25.40 -8.16
N ILE A 466 -30.99 26.63 -8.64
CA ILE A 466 -30.31 26.94 -9.90
C ILE A 466 -28.95 27.55 -9.59
N VAL A 467 -27.89 26.86 -9.98
CA VAL A 467 -26.51 27.32 -9.81
C VAL A 467 -25.84 27.35 -11.17
N LYS A 468 -25.42 28.52 -11.62
CA LYS A 468 -24.81 28.73 -12.95
C LYS A 468 -25.63 28.10 -14.06
N GLY A 469 -26.95 28.32 -14.06
CA GLY A 469 -27.87 27.80 -15.07
C GLY A 469 -28.22 26.29 -14.96
N LYS A 470 -27.65 25.57 -14.02
CA LYS A 470 -27.94 24.14 -13.82
C LYS A 470 -28.81 23.91 -12.59
N LYS A 471 -29.78 23.02 -12.71
CA LYS A 471 -30.60 22.59 -11.56
C LYS A 471 -29.84 21.60 -10.71
N LEU A 472 -29.74 21.89 -9.42
CA LEU A 472 -29.26 21.00 -8.38
C LEU A 472 -30.44 20.54 -7.56
N TYR A 473 -30.63 19.23 -7.45
CA TYR A 473 -31.82 18.64 -6.82
C TYR A 473 -31.54 18.13 -5.43
N SER A 474 -32.50 18.31 -4.53
CA SER A 474 -32.57 17.58 -3.27
C SER A 474 -32.81 16.09 -3.51
N LYS A 475 -32.61 15.26 -2.46
CA LYS A 475 -33.14 13.90 -2.48
C LYS A 475 -34.65 13.98 -2.63
N ALA A 476 -35.21 13.21 -3.58
CA ALA A 476 -36.66 13.10 -3.74
C ALA A 476 -37.30 12.37 -2.55
N SER A 477 -38.40 12.89 -2.07
CA SER A 477 -39.26 12.23 -1.11
C SER A 477 -40.30 11.41 -1.87
N LYS A 478 -40.37 10.12 -1.60
CA LYS A 478 -41.32 9.17 -2.20
C LYS A 478 -42.54 8.98 -1.28
N ARG A 479 -43.76 9.01 -1.85
CA ARG A 479 -45.01 8.74 -1.16
C ARG A 479 -45.88 7.80 -1.98
N TYR A 480 -46.37 6.78 -1.36
CA TYR A 480 -47.39 5.91 -1.92
C TYR A 480 -48.76 6.48 -1.54
N VAL A 481 -49.67 6.56 -2.47
CA VAL A 481 -51.03 7.05 -2.29
C VAL A 481 -51.97 5.99 -2.83
N PHE A 482 -52.81 5.48 -1.98
CA PHE A 482 -53.90 4.56 -2.30
C PHE A 482 -55.17 5.40 -2.30
N LEU A 483 -56.01 5.19 -3.27
CA LEU A 483 -57.29 5.85 -3.42
C LEU A 483 -58.33 4.75 -3.27
N ASP A 484 -58.77 4.56 -2.02
CA ASP A 484 -59.88 3.63 -1.74
C ASP A 484 -61.12 4.23 -2.43
N ASN A 485 -61.87 3.36 -3.14
CA ASN A 485 -63.11 3.72 -3.81
C ASN A 485 -64.22 4.02 -2.82
#